data_1573067c06bde8d304a8b0fe6bfba7fb
#
_entry.id   1573067c06bde8d304a8b0fe6bfba7fb
#
_cell.length_a   1.000
_cell.length_b   1.000
_cell.length_c   1.000
_cell.angle_alpha   90.00
_cell.angle_beta   90.00
_cell.angle_gamma   90.00
#
_symmetry.space_group_name_H-M   'P 1'
#
loop_
_entity.id
_entity.type
_entity.pdbx_description
1 polymer ?
#
loop_
_entity_poly.entity_id
_entity_poly.type
_entity_poly.pdbx_seq_one_letter_code
_entity_poly.pdbx_strand_id
1 'polypeptide(L)'
;MDIQKVVFVNKQLNTRMAGLLRLPEGFNLSENYPAVVVTGPMLSVKEQAQSVYAERLTAAGFVTLVFDGTYFGESEGMPRQQELPDVKESDIEGAVDFLASLPYVDAERIGGLGICGSGSYMSVAGVKESRLKAITAIVPAIADISKSAMTGFFRPENEVRAAKEAYEQGRGELTYLNFMPRAFDEGAAYYYSSRGTHPRWSNQVVAWSQLELVKYNVVNIMREMTKPYLVITGENAWSREASTEVFDAVPHSNKEMHVIPEASHFDMYDLAPFVSEAFEFIIPFFKKSL
;
A
#
# COMPACT_ATOMS: atom_id res chain seq x y z
N MET A 1 9.94 10.22 19.63
CA MET A 1 8.98 10.02 18.51
C MET A 1 7.58 9.92 19.09
N ASP A 2 6.64 10.77 18.68
CA ASP A 2 5.24 10.76 19.14
C ASP A 2 4.35 10.05 18.12
N ILE A 3 3.42 9.22 18.60
CA ILE A 3 2.48 8.46 17.77
C ILE A 3 1.05 8.82 18.20
N GLN A 4 0.28 9.38 17.29
CA GLN A 4 -1.08 9.82 17.54
C GLN A 4 -2.09 8.97 16.75
N LYS A 5 -3.11 8.44 17.41
CA LYS A 5 -4.26 7.85 16.74
C LYS A 5 -5.09 8.97 16.13
N VAL A 6 -5.33 8.87 14.83
CA VAL A 6 -6.10 9.86 14.08
C VAL A 6 -7.25 9.21 13.32
N VAL A 7 -8.27 9.99 13.04
CA VAL A 7 -9.37 9.61 12.15
C VAL A 7 -9.51 10.68 11.09
N PHE A 8 -9.58 10.26 9.84
CA PHE A 8 -9.80 11.14 8.69
C PHE A 8 -10.81 10.49 7.73
N VAL A 9 -11.17 11.18 6.67
CA VAL A 9 -12.29 10.75 5.81
C VAL A 9 -11.81 10.50 4.38
N ASN A 10 -12.19 9.34 3.84
CA ASN A 10 -12.25 9.15 2.40
C ASN A 10 -13.50 9.89 1.90
N LYS A 11 -13.32 11.01 1.22
CA LYS A 11 -14.42 11.89 0.79
C LYS A 11 -15.29 11.27 -0.31
N GLN A 12 -14.71 10.41 -1.16
CA GLN A 12 -15.45 9.75 -2.24
C GLN A 12 -16.48 8.77 -1.71
N LEU A 13 -16.13 8.04 -0.65
CA LEU A 13 -16.99 7.02 -0.03
C LEU A 13 -17.69 7.54 1.23
N ASN A 14 -17.32 8.72 1.73
CA ASN A 14 -17.76 9.25 3.02
C ASN A 14 -17.52 8.26 4.17
N THR A 15 -16.39 7.54 4.16
CA THR A 15 -15.98 6.57 5.19
C THR A 15 -14.89 7.15 6.08
N ARG A 16 -14.97 6.84 7.39
CA ARG A 16 -13.94 7.24 8.36
C ARG A 16 -12.83 6.21 8.36
N MET A 17 -11.59 6.68 8.23
CA MET A 17 -10.39 5.87 8.23
C MET A 17 -9.58 6.08 9.49
N ALA A 18 -9.11 4.99 10.08
CA ALA A 18 -8.27 5.00 11.28
C ALA A 18 -6.79 4.97 10.90
N GLY A 19 -6.02 5.92 11.40
CA GLY A 19 -4.59 6.06 11.12
C GLY A 19 -3.72 6.21 12.36
N LEU A 20 -2.41 6.05 12.15
CA LEU A 20 -1.36 6.41 13.08
C LEU A 20 -0.49 7.49 12.43
N LEU A 21 -0.57 8.69 12.98
CA LEU A 21 0.28 9.82 12.63
C LEU A 21 1.52 9.77 13.52
N ARG A 22 2.71 9.83 12.91
CA ARG A 22 3.97 9.87 13.65
C ARG A 22 4.67 11.19 13.39
N LEU A 23 5.15 11.79 14.47
CA LEU A 23 5.89 13.04 14.45
C LEU A 23 7.38 12.77 14.76
N PRO A 24 8.31 13.41 14.05
CA PRO A 24 9.75 13.22 14.25
C PRO A 24 10.20 13.63 15.66
N GLU A 25 11.36 13.17 16.06
CA GLU A 25 11.97 13.58 17.31
C GLU A 25 12.31 15.09 17.25
N GLY A 26 12.07 15.80 18.35
CA GLY A 26 12.26 17.25 18.39
C GLY A 26 11.20 18.03 17.60
N PHE A 27 10.06 17.43 17.29
CA PHE A 27 8.96 18.07 16.58
C PHE A 27 8.60 19.43 17.19
N ASN A 28 8.44 20.44 16.31
CA ASN A 28 8.09 21.81 16.68
C ASN A 28 6.94 22.30 15.80
N LEU A 29 5.85 22.71 16.42
CA LEU A 29 4.63 23.21 15.73
C LEU A 29 4.86 24.45 14.85
N SER A 30 5.95 25.18 15.05
CA SER A 30 6.29 26.38 14.26
C SER A 30 7.09 26.06 12.99
N GLU A 31 7.46 24.81 12.77
CA GLU A 31 8.18 24.34 11.60
C GLU A 31 7.26 23.66 10.60
N ASN A 32 7.66 23.59 9.32
CA ASN A 32 6.96 22.89 8.27
C ASN A 32 7.75 21.65 7.85
N TYR A 33 7.12 20.49 7.99
CA TYR A 33 7.75 19.20 7.74
C TYR A 33 7.33 18.60 6.40
N PRO A 34 8.25 17.93 5.68
CA PRO A 34 7.84 17.03 4.63
C PRO A 34 7.09 15.83 5.23
N ALA A 35 6.13 15.29 4.49
CA ALA A 35 5.34 14.17 4.98
C ALA A 35 5.31 13.01 3.99
N VAL A 36 5.11 11.78 4.50
CA VAL A 36 4.98 10.58 3.67
C VAL A 36 3.75 9.77 4.09
N VAL A 37 2.87 9.52 3.13
CA VAL A 37 1.80 8.51 3.26
C VAL A 37 2.42 7.15 3.05
N VAL A 38 2.24 6.22 4.00
CA VAL A 38 2.80 4.87 3.92
C VAL A 38 1.68 3.84 3.95
N THR A 39 1.60 3.01 2.90
CA THR A 39 0.57 1.99 2.73
C THR A 39 1.18 0.59 2.68
N GLY A 40 0.47 -0.38 3.24
CA GLY A 40 0.95 -1.76 3.40
C GLY A 40 0.45 -2.75 2.35
N PRO A 41 0.82 -4.02 2.51
CA PRO A 41 0.34 -5.10 1.66
C PRO A 41 -1.18 -5.16 1.56
N MET A 42 -1.68 -5.84 0.52
CA MET A 42 -3.10 -6.17 0.42
C MET A 42 -3.58 -6.83 1.73
N LEU A 43 -4.80 -6.49 2.16
CA LEU A 43 -5.45 -6.99 3.39
C LEU A 43 -4.76 -6.55 4.70
N SER A 44 -3.62 -5.85 4.64
CA SER A 44 -2.89 -5.46 5.87
C SER A 44 -3.65 -4.43 6.70
N VAL A 45 -3.32 -4.40 7.97
CA VAL A 45 -3.72 -3.35 8.91
C VAL A 45 -2.52 -2.48 9.27
N LYS A 46 -2.78 -1.23 9.66
CA LYS A 46 -1.78 -0.18 9.86
C LYS A 46 -0.61 -0.52 10.80
N GLU A 47 -0.78 -1.51 11.66
CA GLU A 47 0.25 -1.95 12.60
C GLU A 47 1.29 -2.91 11.99
N GLN A 48 1.07 -3.41 10.77
CA GLN A 48 1.96 -4.39 10.12
C GLN A 48 3.12 -3.72 9.37
N ALA A 49 3.58 -4.28 8.26
CA ALA A 49 4.78 -3.87 7.51
C ALA A 49 4.92 -2.35 7.29
N GLN A 50 3.83 -1.65 6.97
CA GLN A 50 3.85 -0.21 6.75
C GLN A 50 4.29 0.60 7.97
N SER A 51 4.02 0.10 9.18
CA SER A 51 4.49 0.74 10.41
C SER A 51 6.01 0.67 10.58
N VAL A 52 6.64 -0.42 10.13
CA VAL A 52 8.11 -0.56 10.14
C VAL A 52 8.77 0.52 9.28
N TYR A 53 8.24 0.74 8.09
CA TYR A 53 8.74 1.78 7.18
C TYR A 53 8.44 3.20 7.69
N ALA A 54 7.23 3.44 8.19
CA ALA A 54 6.86 4.73 8.74
C ALA A 54 7.74 5.14 9.93
N GLU A 55 8.06 4.21 10.83
CA GLU A 55 8.95 4.46 11.96
C GLU A 55 10.33 4.97 11.50
N ARG A 56 10.93 4.31 10.51
CA ARG A 56 12.25 4.69 9.98
C ARG A 56 12.21 6.03 9.24
N LEU A 57 11.16 6.30 8.47
CA LEU A 57 10.96 7.60 7.83
C LEU A 57 10.79 8.71 8.87
N THR A 58 10.04 8.43 9.94
CA THR A 58 9.86 9.40 11.02
C THR A 58 11.18 9.70 11.73
N ALA A 59 12.00 8.68 11.98
CA ALA A 59 13.35 8.85 12.53
C ALA A 59 14.27 9.68 11.61
N ALA A 60 14.01 9.70 10.29
CA ALA A 60 14.73 10.50 9.31
C ALA A 60 14.21 11.94 9.17
N GLY A 61 13.18 12.34 9.95
CA GLY A 61 12.65 13.70 10.04
C GLY A 61 11.36 13.95 9.27
N PHE A 62 10.70 12.92 8.72
CA PHE A 62 9.42 13.06 8.03
C PHE A 62 8.25 12.90 9.00
N VAL A 63 7.18 13.65 8.80
CA VAL A 63 5.87 13.30 9.35
C VAL A 63 5.34 12.12 8.56
N THR A 64 4.86 11.05 9.22
CA THR A 64 4.34 9.88 8.50
C THR A 64 2.93 9.52 8.93
N LEU A 65 2.13 9.06 7.97
CA LEU A 65 0.80 8.56 8.18
C LEU A 65 0.68 7.14 7.64
N VAL A 66 0.35 6.19 8.52
CA VAL A 66 -0.15 4.85 8.14
C VAL A 66 -1.61 4.73 8.52
N PHE A 67 -2.38 3.96 7.78
CA PHE A 67 -3.80 3.82 8.03
C PHE A 67 -4.34 2.44 7.62
N ASP A 68 -5.47 2.08 8.20
CA ASP A 68 -6.29 0.98 7.70
C ASP A 68 -7.09 1.49 6.49
N GLY A 69 -7.03 0.78 5.37
CA GLY A 69 -7.87 1.11 4.22
C GLY A 69 -9.36 0.90 4.53
N THR A 70 -10.22 1.56 3.78
CA THR A 70 -11.68 1.34 3.85
C THR A 70 -11.98 -0.16 3.74
N TYR A 71 -12.88 -0.67 4.54
CA TYR A 71 -13.26 -2.09 4.75
C TYR A 71 -12.30 -2.91 5.62
N PHE A 72 -11.17 -2.38 6.07
CA PHE A 72 -10.16 -3.12 6.85
C PHE A 72 -9.95 -2.54 8.24
N GLY A 73 -9.37 -3.34 9.14
CA GLY A 73 -8.94 -2.91 10.47
C GLY A 73 -10.00 -2.14 11.26
N GLU A 74 -9.64 -0.96 11.74
CA GLU A 74 -10.50 -0.03 12.48
C GLU A 74 -11.23 0.99 11.58
N SER A 75 -10.96 1.01 10.28
CA SER A 75 -11.65 1.87 9.32
C SER A 75 -13.05 1.36 9.01
N GLU A 76 -13.92 2.26 8.59
CA GLU A 76 -15.32 1.97 8.23
C GLU A 76 -15.42 1.26 6.87
N GLY A 77 -16.64 0.96 6.49
CA GLY A 77 -17.01 0.34 5.21
C GLY A 77 -17.58 -1.06 5.37
N MET A 78 -18.64 -1.32 4.62
CA MET A 78 -19.36 -2.59 4.60
C MET A 78 -19.65 -3.02 3.15
N PRO A 79 -19.67 -4.33 2.87
CA PRO A 79 -19.19 -5.39 3.75
C PRO A 79 -17.70 -5.32 4.00
N ARG A 80 -17.23 -5.87 5.12
CA ARG A 80 -15.81 -5.88 5.49
C ARG A 80 -15.01 -6.71 4.49
N GLN A 81 -13.68 -6.45 4.42
CA GLN A 81 -12.73 -7.23 3.65
C GLN A 81 -12.93 -7.13 2.11
N GLN A 82 -13.29 -5.97 1.59
CA GLN A 82 -13.28 -5.70 0.16
C GLN A 82 -11.95 -5.11 -0.29
N GLU A 83 -11.27 -5.77 -1.22
CA GLU A 83 -10.03 -5.29 -1.83
C GLU A 83 -10.34 -4.71 -3.21
N LEU A 84 -10.53 -3.42 -3.28
CA LEU A 84 -10.96 -2.69 -4.47
C LEU A 84 -9.91 -1.64 -4.84
N PRO A 85 -9.25 -1.73 -6.01
CA PRO A 85 -8.17 -0.81 -6.40
C PRO A 85 -8.57 0.66 -6.33
N ASP A 86 -9.71 1.03 -6.92
CA ASP A 86 -10.18 2.43 -6.92
C ASP A 86 -10.42 2.96 -5.50
N VAL A 87 -10.88 2.11 -4.58
CA VAL A 87 -11.06 2.47 -3.17
C VAL A 87 -9.72 2.69 -2.50
N LYS A 88 -8.72 1.82 -2.75
CA LYS A 88 -7.36 1.99 -2.21
C LYS A 88 -6.72 3.29 -2.68
N GLU A 89 -6.91 3.64 -3.94
CA GLU A 89 -6.42 4.90 -4.49
C GLU A 89 -7.12 6.11 -3.86
N SER A 90 -8.44 6.06 -3.70
CA SER A 90 -9.18 7.13 -3.01
C SER A 90 -8.88 7.24 -1.52
N ASP A 91 -8.53 6.13 -0.86
CA ASP A 91 -8.05 6.13 0.52
C ASP A 91 -6.70 6.85 0.64
N ILE A 92 -5.81 6.67 -0.34
CA ILE A 92 -4.53 7.40 -0.41
C ILE A 92 -4.78 8.90 -0.61
N GLU A 93 -5.71 9.28 -1.49
CA GLU A 93 -6.11 10.68 -1.68
C GLU A 93 -6.64 11.28 -0.38
N GLY A 94 -7.50 10.56 0.36
CA GLY A 94 -7.99 10.98 1.68
C GLY A 94 -6.87 11.16 2.71
N ALA A 95 -5.85 10.31 2.68
CA ALA A 95 -4.66 10.43 3.53
C ALA A 95 -3.82 11.67 3.17
N VAL A 96 -3.67 11.98 1.88
CA VAL A 96 -3.01 13.21 1.40
C VAL A 96 -3.81 14.44 1.82
N ASP A 97 -5.14 14.42 1.68
CA ASP A 97 -6.04 15.48 2.16
C ASP A 97 -5.81 15.78 3.64
N PHE A 98 -5.75 14.72 4.45
CA PHE A 98 -5.53 14.86 5.89
C PHE A 98 -4.16 15.46 6.19
N LEU A 99 -3.07 14.94 5.61
CA LEU A 99 -1.73 15.47 5.83
C LEU A 99 -1.62 16.93 5.40
N ALA A 100 -2.14 17.28 4.22
CA ALA A 100 -2.13 18.65 3.72
C ALA A 100 -2.96 19.64 4.57
N SER A 101 -3.89 19.14 5.41
CA SER A 101 -4.67 19.98 6.33
C SER A 101 -3.95 20.31 7.64
N LEU A 102 -2.84 19.62 7.93
CA LEU A 102 -2.10 19.81 9.18
C LEU A 102 -1.21 21.07 9.08
N PRO A 103 -1.28 22.00 10.03
CA PRO A 103 -0.61 23.30 9.92
C PRO A 103 0.93 23.24 9.91
N TYR A 104 1.49 22.10 10.29
CA TYR A 104 2.93 21.83 10.35
C TYR A 104 3.41 20.91 9.22
N VAL A 105 2.55 20.52 8.29
CA VAL A 105 2.92 19.78 7.08
C VAL A 105 3.01 20.71 5.91
N ASP A 106 4.11 20.63 5.18
CA ASP A 106 4.27 21.32 3.91
C ASP A 106 3.53 20.56 2.81
N ALA A 107 2.40 21.09 2.37
CA ALA A 107 1.57 20.46 1.33
C ALA A 107 2.28 20.30 -0.03
N GLU A 108 3.36 21.06 -0.28
CA GLU A 108 4.19 20.90 -1.48
C GLU A 108 5.31 19.87 -1.30
N ARG A 109 5.42 19.22 -0.14
CA ARG A 109 6.43 18.20 0.17
C ARG A 109 5.80 16.93 0.75
N ILE A 110 4.80 16.37 0.05
CA ILE A 110 4.15 15.11 0.42
C ILE A 110 4.61 14.02 -0.55
N GLY A 111 5.18 12.94 0.00
CA GLY A 111 5.54 11.73 -0.74
C GLY A 111 4.62 10.55 -0.42
N GLY A 112 4.72 9.51 -1.24
CA GLY A 112 4.01 8.25 -1.05
C GLY A 112 4.97 7.06 -1.04
N LEU A 113 4.77 6.13 -0.09
CA LEU A 113 5.44 4.84 -0.07
C LEU A 113 4.42 3.72 0.05
N GLY A 114 4.46 2.78 -0.89
CA GLY A 114 3.60 1.60 -0.88
C GLY A 114 4.39 0.29 -0.87
N ILE A 115 3.85 -0.73 -0.20
CA ILE A 115 4.49 -2.05 -0.05
C ILE A 115 3.60 -3.11 -0.68
N CYS A 116 4.15 -4.04 -1.46
CA CYS A 116 3.44 -5.16 -2.08
C CYS A 116 2.31 -4.69 -3.02
N GLY A 117 1.07 -5.13 -2.82
CA GLY A 117 -0.09 -4.65 -3.57
C GLY A 117 -0.26 -3.13 -3.49
N SER A 118 -0.01 -2.54 -2.31
CA SER A 118 -0.05 -1.08 -2.20
C SER A 118 1.18 -0.39 -2.80
N GLY A 119 2.26 -1.09 -3.10
CA GLY A 119 3.32 -0.57 -3.97
C GLY A 119 2.75 -0.18 -5.34
N SER A 120 1.82 -0.99 -5.84
CA SER A 120 1.12 -0.73 -7.10
C SER A 120 0.01 0.32 -6.96
N TYR A 121 -0.81 0.26 -5.89
CA TYR A 121 -1.86 1.27 -5.64
C TYR A 121 -1.26 2.67 -5.42
N MET A 122 -0.18 2.77 -4.65
CA MET A 122 0.54 4.04 -4.43
C MET A 122 1.15 4.57 -5.73
N SER A 123 1.66 3.69 -6.59
CA SER A 123 2.18 4.07 -7.90
C SER A 123 1.09 4.71 -8.77
N VAL A 124 -0.10 4.09 -8.83
CA VAL A 124 -1.24 4.63 -9.58
C VAL A 124 -1.77 5.92 -8.94
N ALA A 125 -1.90 5.97 -7.61
CA ALA A 125 -2.22 7.20 -6.91
C ALA A 125 -1.21 8.31 -7.21
N GLY A 126 0.08 7.96 -7.32
CA GLY A 126 1.13 8.88 -7.74
C GLY A 126 0.93 9.49 -9.12
N VAL A 127 0.31 8.79 -10.06
CA VAL A 127 -0.07 9.35 -11.37
C VAL A 127 -1.23 10.34 -11.20
N LYS A 128 -2.26 9.99 -10.45
CA LYS A 128 -3.53 10.71 -10.35
C LYS A 128 -3.51 11.90 -9.38
N GLU A 129 -2.86 11.76 -8.22
CA GLU A 129 -2.85 12.75 -7.14
C GLU A 129 -1.68 13.74 -7.28
N SER A 130 -1.97 14.96 -7.68
CA SER A 130 -0.96 15.99 -8.01
C SER A 130 -0.11 16.46 -6.82
N ARG A 131 -0.62 16.32 -5.59
CA ARG A 131 0.07 16.73 -4.35
C ARG A 131 1.13 15.71 -3.91
N LEU A 132 1.05 14.46 -4.37
CA LEU A 132 2.16 13.53 -4.20
C LEU A 132 3.32 13.97 -5.12
N LYS A 133 4.50 14.24 -4.56
CA LYS A 133 5.65 14.77 -5.30
C LYS A 133 6.71 13.71 -5.64
N ALA A 134 6.75 12.63 -4.89
CA ALA A 134 7.68 11.52 -5.10
C ALA A 134 7.05 10.20 -4.63
N ILE A 135 7.30 9.11 -5.35
CA ILE A 135 6.70 7.82 -5.08
C ILE A 135 7.78 6.77 -4.90
N THR A 136 7.65 5.98 -3.83
CA THR A 136 8.46 4.78 -3.59
C THR A 136 7.56 3.55 -3.56
N ALA A 137 7.91 2.52 -4.33
CA ALA A 137 7.25 1.24 -4.35
C ALA A 137 8.20 0.13 -3.88
N ILE A 138 7.84 -0.55 -2.81
CA ILE A 138 8.59 -1.66 -2.23
C ILE A 138 7.94 -2.97 -2.66
N VAL A 139 8.70 -3.82 -3.33
CA VAL A 139 8.24 -5.11 -3.89
C VAL A 139 6.84 -5.02 -4.51
N PRO A 140 6.56 -4.02 -5.41
CA PRO A 140 5.23 -3.89 -6.01
C PRO A 140 4.82 -5.20 -6.67
N ALA A 141 3.64 -5.70 -6.29
CA ALA A 141 3.21 -7.07 -6.60
C ALA A 141 2.19 -7.15 -7.75
N ILE A 142 1.68 -6.02 -8.20
CA ILE A 142 0.66 -5.93 -9.23
C ILE A 142 1.19 -5.12 -10.41
N ALA A 143 1.43 -5.78 -11.54
CA ALA A 143 1.70 -5.15 -12.83
C ALA A 143 0.42 -5.22 -13.69
N ASP A 144 -0.02 -6.43 -13.99
CA ASP A 144 -1.28 -6.73 -14.68
C ASP A 144 -1.87 -7.98 -14.01
N ILE A 145 -2.91 -7.81 -13.21
CA ILE A 145 -3.50 -8.95 -12.47
C ILE A 145 -4.01 -10.04 -13.42
N SER A 146 -4.50 -9.69 -14.59
CA SER A 146 -4.98 -10.68 -15.55
C SER A 146 -3.93 -11.71 -15.97
N LYS A 147 -2.64 -11.38 -15.81
CA LYS A 147 -1.49 -12.23 -16.09
C LYS A 147 -0.83 -12.81 -14.85
N SER A 148 -1.26 -12.39 -13.68
CA SER A 148 -0.67 -12.81 -12.41
C SER A 148 -1.10 -14.21 -12.01
N ALA A 149 -0.21 -14.96 -11.33
CA ALA A 149 -0.55 -16.22 -10.67
C ALA A 149 -1.68 -16.08 -9.62
N MET A 150 -1.96 -14.85 -9.16
CA MET A 150 -3.08 -14.56 -8.26
C MET A 150 -4.43 -14.96 -8.86
N THR A 151 -4.57 -14.98 -10.19
CA THR A 151 -5.82 -15.43 -10.84
C THR A 151 -6.14 -16.89 -10.56
N GLY A 152 -5.16 -17.72 -10.18
CA GLY A 152 -5.36 -19.09 -9.76
C GLY A 152 -6.21 -19.24 -8.48
N PHE A 153 -6.38 -18.17 -7.70
CA PHE A 153 -7.26 -18.15 -6.52
C PHE A 153 -8.68 -17.65 -6.84
N PHE A 154 -8.91 -17.17 -8.06
CA PHE A 154 -10.20 -16.61 -8.45
C PHE A 154 -11.21 -17.72 -8.76
N ARG A 155 -12.47 -17.42 -8.48
CA ARG A 155 -13.60 -18.29 -8.81
C ARG A 155 -14.14 -17.95 -10.21
N PRO A 156 -14.95 -18.82 -10.82
CA PRO A 156 -15.65 -18.49 -12.05
C PRO A 156 -16.44 -17.19 -11.93
N GLU A 157 -16.26 -16.28 -12.89
CA GLU A 157 -16.83 -14.92 -12.83
C GLU A 157 -18.37 -14.92 -12.68
N ASN A 158 -19.04 -15.81 -13.40
CA ASN A 158 -20.49 -15.95 -13.32
C ASN A 158 -21.00 -16.34 -11.93
N GLU A 159 -20.28 -17.21 -11.21
CA GLU A 159 -20.61 -17.59 -9.83
C GLU A 159 -20.45 -16.42 -8.88
N VAL A 160 -19.36 -15.65 -9.04
CA VAL A 160 -19.08 -14.49 -8.19
C VAL A 160 -20.09 -13.36 -8.42
N ARG A 161 -20.48 -13.12 -9.68
CA ARG A 161 -21.53 -12.14 -10.01
C ARG A 161 -22.87 -12.54 -9.42
N ALA A 162 -23.26 -13.79 -9.55
CA ALA A 162 -24.50 -14.31 -8.99
C ALA A 162 -24.50 -14.22 -7.44
N ALA A 163 -23.38 -14.53 -6.79
CA ALA A 163 -23.25 -14.42 -5.34
C ALA A 163 -23.34 -12.95 -4.86
N LYS A 164 -22.70 -12.01 -5.58
CA LYS A 164 -22.82 -10.57 -5.31
C LYS A 164 -24.27 -10.10 -5.41
N GLU A 165 -24.93 -10.42 -6.51
CA GLU A 165 -26.34 -10.05 -6.74
C GLU A 165 -27.26 -10.62 -5.68
N ALA A 166 -27.10 -11.89 -5.31
CA ALA A 166 -27.86 -12.53 -4.25
C ALA A 166 -27.70 -11.83 -2.89
N TYR A 167 -26.45 -11.44 -2.56
CA TYR A 167 -26.15 -10.70 -1.33
C TYR A 167 -26.79 -9.31 -1.33
N GLU A 168 -26.65 -8.55 -2.42
CA GLU A 168 -27.23 -7.19 -2.56
C GLU A 168 -28.76 -7.20 -2.48
N GLN A 169 -29.38 -8.30 -2.85
CA GLN A 169 -30.84 -8.53 -2.74
C GLN A 169 -31.28 -9.10 -1.39
N GLY A 170 -30.34 -9.28 -0.43
CA GLY A 170 -30.62 -9.86 0.88
C GLY A 170 -30.99 -11.35 0.85
N ARG A 171 -30.62 -12.08 -0.22
CA ARG A 171 -30.96 -13.51 -0.45
C ARG A 171 -29.76 -14.44 -0.33
N GLY A 172 -28.55 -13.90 -0.11
CA GLY A 172 -27.32 -14.67 -0.07
C GLY A 172 -26.39 -14.24 1.05
N GLU A 173 -25.41 -15.08 1.34
CA GLU A 173 -24.33 -14.80 2.31
C GLU A 173 -23.08 -14.27 1.62
N LEU A 174 -22.22 -13.61 2.41
CA LEU A 174 -20.89 -13.20 1.95
C LEU A 174 -20.04 -14.42 1.63
N THR A 175 -19.43 -14.42 0.46
CA THR A 175 -18.43 -15.41 0.06
C THR A 175 -17.05 -14.79 0.04
N TYR A 176 -16.05 -15.56 0.46
CA TYR A 176 -14.68 -15.11 0.60
C TYR A 176 -13.69 -15.93 -0.22
N LEU A 177 -12.61 -15.28 -0.62
CA LEU A 177 -11.38 -15.89 -1.09
C LEU A 177 -10.36 -15.83 0.05
N ASN A 178 -9.51 -16.87 0.16
CA ASN A 178 -8.34 -16.86 1.03
C ASN A 178 -7.12 -16.53 0.16
N PHE A 179 -6.61 -15.33 0.31
CA PHE A 179 -5.54 -14.81 -0.55
C PHE A 179 -4.17 -15.42 -0.26
N MET A 180 -3.96 -15.83 0.99
CA MET A 180 -2.68 -16.39 1.43
C MET A 180 -2.93 -17.78 2.01
N PRO A 181 -3.06 -18.81 1.16
CA PRO A 181 -3.23 -20.19 1.65
C PRO A 181 -1.99 -20.60 2.44
N ARG A 182 -2.19 -21.44 3.47
CA ARG A 182 -1.06 -21.95 4.28
C ARG A 182 -0.04 -22.77 3.46
N ALA A 183 -0.41 -23.20 2.26
CA ALA A 183 0.49 -23.86 1.33
C ALA A 183 1.46 -22.89 0.63
N PHE A 184 1.28 -21.59 0.76
CA PHE A 184 2.24 -20.58 0.31
C PHE A 184 3.22 -20.30 1.46
N ASP A 185 4.26 -21.12 1.56
CA ASP A 185 5.14 -21.24 2.72
C ASP A 185 5.73 -19.91 3.19
N GLU A 186 6.19 -19.05 2.27
CA GLU A 186 6.77 -17.74 2.60
C GLU A 186 5.73 -16.78 3.18
N GLY A 187 4.57 -16.65 2.55
CA GLY A 187 3.47 -15.83 3.05
C GLY A 187 2.92 -16.34 4.38
N ALA A 188 2.83 -17.65 4.55
CA ALA A 188 2.43 -18.28 5.80
C ALA A 188 3.46 -18.00 6.92
N ALA A 189 4.75 -18.08 6.62
CA ALA A 189 5.83 -17.79 7.56
C ALA A 189 5.80 -16.33 8.06
N TYR A 190 5.29 -15.40 7.27
CA TYR A 190 5.06 -14.02 7.71
C TYR A 190 3.73 -13.87 8.47
N TYR A 191 2.59 -14.09 7.80
CA TYR A 191 1.27 -13.71 8.33
C TYR A 191 0.77 -14.55 9.49
N TYR A 192 1.19 -15.83 9.61
CA TYR A 192 0.80 -16.72 10.70
C TYR A 192 1.84 -16.85 11.80
N SER A 193 2.89 -16.03 11.77
CA SER A 193 3.90 -15.92 12.83
C SER A 193 3.78 -14.58 13.56
N SER A 194 4.62 -14.38 14.58
CA SER A 194 4.73 -13.11 15.30
C SER A 194 5.21 -11.94 14.44
N ARG A 195 5.76 -12.19 13.24
CA ARG A 195 6.20 -11.14 12.31
C ARG A 195 5.02 -10.35 11.76
N GLY A 196 3.98 -11.02 11.27
CA GLY A 196 2.89 -10.38 10.53
C GLY A 196 1.49 -10.60 11.13
N THR A 197 1.34 -11.48 12.14
CA THR A 197 0.02 -11.72 12.72
C THR A 197 -0.48 -10.49 13.48
N HIS A 198 -1.76 -10.17 13.31
CA HIS A 198 -2.43 -9.11 14.06
C HIS A 198 -3.90 -9.46 14.30
N PRO A 199 -4.50 -9.15 15.49
CA PRO A 199 -5.88 -9.53 15.79
C PRO A 199 -6.93 -8.98 14.82
N ARG A 200 -6.66 -7.85 14.15
CA ARG A 200 -7.55 -7.24 13.16
C ARG A 200 -7.23 -7.62 11.72
N TRP A 201 -6.14 -8.35 11.49
CA TRP A 201 -5.83 -8.87 10.17
C TRP A 201 -6.66 -10.12 9.86
N SER A 202 -7.12 -10.24 8.63
CA SER A 202 -7.82 -11.42 8.12
C SER A 202 -7.25 -11.79 6.75
N ASN A 203 -7.05 -13.09 6.54
CA ASN A 203 -6.66 -13.63 5.23
C ASN A 203 -7.83 -13.70 4.22
N GLN A 204 -8.98 -13.17 4.59
CA GLN A 204 -10.18 -13.24 3.76
C GLN A 204 -10.39 -11.95 2.97
N VAL A 205 -10.77 -12.10 1.73
CA VAL A 205 -11.27 -11.00 0.89
C VAL A 205 -12.62 -11.41 0.30
N VAL A 206 -13.56 -10.48 0.25
CA VAL A 206 -14.87 -10.72 -0.35
C VAL A 206 -14.68 -11.12 -1.82
N ALA A 207 -15.28 -12.24 -2.22
CA ALA A 207 -15.00 -12.89 -3.51
C ALA A 207 -15.21 -11.97 -4.72
N TRP A 208 -16.22 -11.09 -4.71
CA TRP A 208 -16.46 -10.18 -5.83
C TRP A 208 -15.40 -9.06 -5.98
N SER A 209 -14.49 -8.87 -5.03
CA SER A 209 -13.32 -8.00 -5.22
C SER A 209 -12.51 -8.43 -6.45
N GLN A 210 -12.48 -9.72 -6.77
CA GLN A 210 -11.80 -10.22 -7.97
C GLN A 210 -12.32 -9.60 -9.28
N LEU A 211 -13.60 -9.19 -9.33
CA LEU A 211 -14.19 -8.60 -10.54
C LEU A 211 -13.54 -7.26 -10.94
N GLU A 212 -13.05 -6.52 -9.96
CA GLU A 212 -12.33 -5.28 -10.17
C GLU A 212 -10.82 -5.51 -10.23
N LEU A 213 -10.31 -6.39 -9.38
CA LEU A 213 -8.89 -6.75 -9.39
C LEU A 213 -8.42 -7.29 -10.74
N VAL A 214 -9.19 -8.17 -11.39
CA VAL A 214 -8.78 -8.78 -12.68
C VAL A 214 -8.63 -7.76 -13.81
N LYS A 215 -9.28 -6.59 -13.72
CA LYS A 215 -9.19 -5.49 -14.69
C LYS A 215 -8.02 -4.55 -14.42
N TYR A 216 -7.38 -4.68 -13.25
CA TYR A 216 -6.38 -3.72 -12.79
C TYR A 216 -5.05 -3.95 -13.50
N ASN A 217 -4.70 -3.01 -14.38
CA ASN A 217 -3.47 -3.00 -15.14
C ASN A 217 -2.65 -1.74 -14.84
N VAL A 218 -1.72 -1.89 -13.93
CA VAL A 218 -0.85 -0.81 -13.43
C VAL A 218 0.12 -0.35 -14.50
N VAL A 219 0.68 -1.28 -15.29
CA VAL A 219 1.64 -0.99 -16.37
C VAL A 219 1.10 0.05 -17.35
N ASN A 220 -0.17 -0.07 -17.72
CA ASN A 220 -0.78 0.89 -18.64
C ASN A 220 -0.87 2.30 -18.04
N ILE A 221 -1.19 2.41 -16.76
CA ILE A 221 -1.34 3.69 -16.06
C ILE A 221 0.03 4.33 -15.82
N MET A 222 1.05 3.53 -15.50
CA MET A 222 2.41 4.03 -15.23
C MET A 222 3.09 4.72 -16.42
N ARG A 223 2.58 4.54 -17.62
CA ARG A 223 3.03 5.29 -18.81
C ARG A 223 2.74 6.80 -18.73
N GLU A 224 1.89 7.20 -17.80
CA GLU A 224 1.54 8.61 -17.52
C GLU A 224 2.30 9.16 -16.30
N MET A 225 3.15 8.37 -15.65
CA MET A 225 3.93 8.83 -14.49
C MET A 225 4.89 9.93 -14.89
N THR A 226 4.85 11.05 -14.17
CA THR A 226 5.70 12.23 -14.38
C THR A 226 6.58 12.56 -13.18
N LYS A 227 6.36 11.91 -12.05
CA LYS A 227 7.02 12.22 -10.78
C LYS A 227 8.24 11.36 -10.55
N PRO A 228 9.21 11.81 -9.73
CA PRO A 228 10.31 10.97 -9.26
C PRO A 228 9.77 9.62 -8.73
N TYR A 229 10.36 8.52 -9.19
CA TYR A 229 9.87 7.19 -8.91
C TYR A 229 11.00 6.25 -8.48
N LEU A 230 10.85 5.64 -7.31
CA LEU A 230 11.80 4.67 -6.78
C LEU A 230 11.12 3.31 -6.61
N VAL A 231 11.72 2.26 -7.16
CA VAL A 231 11.35 0.87 -6.90
C VAL A 231 12.46 0.19 -6.12
N ILE A 232 12.09 -0.53 -5.06
CA ILE A 232 13.00 -1.44 -4.37
C ILE A 232 12.38 -2.83 -4.35
N THR A 233 13.13 -3.82 -4.78
CA THR A 233 12.67 -5.22 -4.80
C THR A 233 13.75 -6.15 -4.27
N GLY A 234 13.35 -7.32 -3.79
CA GLY A 234 14.29 -8.36 -3.41
C GLY A 234 14.77 -9.18 -4.61
N GLU A 235 16.00 -9.65 -4.57
CA GLU A 235 16.56 -10.53 -5.62
C GLU A 235 15.72 -11.80 -5.80
N ASN A 236 15.26 -12.39 -4.68
CA ASN A 236 14.45 -13.60 -4.66
C ASN A 236 12.95 -13.32 -4.48
N ALA A 237 12.52 -12.06 -4.62
CA ALA A 237 11.10 -11.72 -4.48
C ALA A 237 10.29 -12.31 -5.64
N TRP A 238 9.24 -13.06 -5.32
CA TRP A 238 8.31 -13.60 -6.32
C TRP A 238 7.63 -12.51 -7.16
N SER A 239 7.55 -11.29 -6.63
CA SER A 239 7.01 -10.11 -7.31
C SER A 239 8.04 -9.34 -8.14
N ARG A 240 9.29 -9.82 -8.27
CA ARG A 240 10.36 -9.10 -8.97
C ARG A 240 10.02 -8.78 -10.42
N GLU A 241 9.40 -9.72 -11.12
CA GLU A 241 8.96 -9.50 -12.50
C GLU A 241 7.94 -8.36 -12.58
N ALA A 242 6.89 -8.42 -11.74
CA ALA A 242 5.89 -7.34 -11.66
C ALA A 242 6.52 -6.00 -11.28
N SER A 243 7.48 -5.99 -10.35
CA SER A 243 8.23 -4.78 -9.97
C SER A 243 8.99 -4.18 -11.15
N THR A 244 9.61 -5.03 -11.99
CA THR A 244 10.33 -4.61 -13.19
C THR A 244 9.39 -4.08 -14.25
N GLU A 245 8.27 -4.75 -14.52
CA GLU A 245 7.27 -4.29 -15.50
C GLU A 245 6.69 -2.91 -15.14
N VAL A 246 6.37 -2.69 -13.87
CA VAL A 246 5.87 -1.40 -13.37
C VAL A 246 6.92 -0.30 -13.52
N PHE A 247 8.18 -0.60 -13.16
CA PHE A 247 9.29 0.33 -13.31
C PHE A 247 9.57 0.69 -14.78
N ASP A 248 9.62 -0.30 -15.65
CA ASP A 248 9.93 -0.10 -17.07
C ASP A 248 8.86 0.73 -17.79
N ALA A 249 7.60 0.64 -17.36
CA ALA A 249 6.49 1.41 -17.89
C ALA A 249 6.61 2.92 -17.69
N VAL A 250 7.36 3.38 -16.69
CA VAL A 250 7.58 4.82 -16.41
C VAL A 250 8.39 5.45 -17.54
N PRO A 251 7.89 6.52 -18.22
CA PRO A 251 8.47 6.98 -19.49
C PRO A 251 9.68 7.91 -19.36
N HIS A 252 10.02 8.38 -18.16
CA HIS A 252 11.09 9.36 -17.93
C HIS A 252 12.29 8.74 -17.20
N SER A 253 13.42 9.45 -17.20
CA SER A 253 14.69 9.02 -16.59
C SER A 253 14.82 9.36 -15.09
N ASN A 254 13.92 10.15 -14.53
CA ASN A 254 13.91 10.46 -13.09
C ASN A 254 13.25 9.30 -12.30
N LYS A 255 13.80 8.11 -12.50
CA LYS A 255 13.40 6.86 -11.85
C LYS A 255 14.61 6.03 -11.49
N GLU A 256 14.52 5.32 -10.37
CA GLU A 256 15.57 4.43 -9.86
C GLU A 256 14.97 3.09 -9.46
N MET A 257 15.70 2.00 -9.69
CA MET A 257 15.35 0.67 -9.22
C MET A 257 16.54 0.03 -8.54
N HIS A 258 16.33 -0.48 -7.33
CA HIS A 258 17.35 -1.20 -6.57
C HIS A 258 16.86 -2.61 -6.23
N VAL A 259 17.74 -3.58 -6.43
CA VAL A 259 17.50 -4.98 -6.10
C VAL A 259 18.33 -5.33 -4.87
N ILE A 260 17.66 -5.66 -3.77
CA ILE A 260 18.30 -6.05 -2.52
C ILE A 260 18.76 -7.51 -2.63
N PRO A 261 20.05 -7.80 -2.53
CA PRO A 261 20.57 -9.15 -2.66
C PRO A 261 19.95 -10.11 -1.64
N GLU A 262 19.76 -11.36 -2.06
CA GLU A 262 19.22 -12.47 -1.26
C GLU A 262 17.82 -12.27 -0.68
N ALA A 263 17.29 -11.05 -0.65
CA ALA A 263 15.98 -10.75 -0.07
C ALA A 263 14.85 -11.42 -0.84
N SER A 264 13.96 -12.06 -0.12
CA SER A 264 12.67 -12.51 -0.62
C SER A 264 11.62 -11.40 -0.57
N HIS A 265 10.39 -11.67 -1.03
CA HIS A 265 9.30 -10.68 -1.00
C HIS A 265 8.93 -10.27 0.43
N PHE A 266 8.78 -11.25 1.33
CA PHE A 266 8.35 -11.00 2.71
C PHE A 266 9.50 -10.60 3.64
N ASP A 267 10.75 -10.83 3.25
CA ASP A 267 11.89 -10.27 3.97
C ASP A 267 11.93 -8.74 3.89
N MET A 268 11.48 -8.21 2.76
CA MET A 268 11.33 -6.77 2.55
C MET A 268 10.23 -6.12 3.39
N TYR A 269 9.44 -6.89 4.15
CA TYR A 269 8.38 -6.30 4.99
C TYR A 269 8.90 -5.79 6.34
N ASP A 270 9.83 -6.54 6.97
CA ASP A 270 10.21 -6.29 8.36
C ASP A 270 11.63 -6.73 8.75
N LEU A 271 12.30 -7.57 7.94
CA LEU A 271 13.60 -8.08 8.33
C LEU A 271 14.68 -7.00 8.25
N ALA A 272 15.26 -6.70 9.40
CA ALA A 272 16.17 -5.57 9.60
C ALA A 272 17.32 -5.48 8.58
N PRO A 273 18.04 -6.54 8.18
CA PRO A 273 19.12 -6.39 7.21
C PRO A 273 18.63 -5.80 5.89
N PHE A 274 17.59 -6.38 5.30
CA PHE A 274 17.07 -6.01 3.98
C PHE A 274 16.33 -4.65 4.01
N VAL A 275 15.51 -4.42 5.04
CA VAL A 275 14.84 -3.14 5.21
C VAL A 275 15.85 -2.03 5.49
N SER A 276 16.93 -2.30 6.23
CA SER A 276 18.00 -1.29 6.46
C SER A 276 18.70 -0.91 5.17
N GLU A 277 19.05 -1.88 4.34
CA GLU A 277 19.67 -1.63 3.03
C GLU A 277 18.71 -0.83 2.12
N ALA A 278 17.41 -1.18 2.09
CA ALA A 278 16.41 -0.40 1.35
C ALA A 278 16.38 1.08 1.77
N PHE A 279 16.55 1.37 3.05
CA PHE A 279 16.54 2.73 3.59
C PHE A 279 17.79 3.54 3.22
N GLU A 280 18.87 2.92 2.79
CA GLU A 280 20.02 3.63 2.20
C GLU A 280 19.65 4.35 0.89
N PHE A 281 18.62 3.88 0.19
CA PHE A 281 18.09 4.50 -1.03
C PHE A 281 16.85 5.36 -0.76
N ILE A 282 15.93 4.91 0.11
CA ILE A 282 14.65 5.59 0.38
C ILE A 282 14.87 6.99 0.98
N ILE A 283 15.74 7.12 2.00
CA ILE A 283 15.96 8.40 2.68
C ILE A 283 16.57 9.45 1.75
N PRO A 284 17.67 9.17 1.01
CA PRO A 284 18.22 10.11 0.04
C PRO A 284 17.22 10.49 -1.06
N PHE A 285 16.45 9.53 -1.56
CA PHE A 285 15.43 9.76 -2.57
C PHE A 285 14.38 10.77 -2.10
N PHE A 286 13.77 10.55 -0.94
CA PHE A 286 12.77 11.50 -0.42
C PHE A 286 13.39 12.85 -0.02
N LYS A 287 14.59 12.89 0.57
CA LYS A 287 15.26 14.15 0.91
C LYS A 287 15.61 14.99 -0.31
N LYS A 288 15.83 14.37 -1.46
CA LYS A 288 16.10 15.06 -2.73
C LYS A 288 14.82 15.52 -3.42
N SER A 289 13.72 14.79 -3.22
CA SER A 289 12.50 14.96 -4.01
C SER A 289 11.39 15.71 -3.27
N LEU A 290 11.48 15.85 -1.97
CA LEU A 290 10.60 16.59 -1.07
C LEU A 290 11.33 17.71 -0.36
#